data_e273516cddb0279716eedd0d321cb6d5
#
_entry.id   e273516cddb0279716eedd0d321cb6d5
#
_cell.length_a   1.000
_cell.length_b   1.000
_cell.length_c   1.000
_cell.angle_alpha   90.00
_cell.angle_beta   90.00
_cell.angle_gamma   90.00
#
_symmetry.space_group_name_H-M   'P 1'
#
loop_
_entity.id
_entity.type
_entity.pdbx_description
1 polymer ?
#
loop_
_entity_poly.entity_id
_entity_poly.type
_entity_poly.pdbx_seq_one_letter_code
_entity_poly.pdbx_strand_id
1 'polypeptide(L)'
;MQDFEVKERLREHLEYLCSFDKLSGEPEAYRAVEYILDVLEKSGISCHEEDFPAYLSNPVSSVLIADGEEFPCRPRSFSESTKGRIEIPLIYDPGTKTEVSLSEQKQFMETVAGKLVLGYGFDERYAKLLEQHGAAGWIQIWTSDEDAVHEDTVSPVWGTPDMDSSLFRLRMPVVAVSKPCGEKLIRKLKIYEAEGKQLFAQLSSEVDTCVKNVALPIAEIPGKSRDFVLLSGHYDTWYRGAFDNCTANALALELARYMKEHQDEMFYSLRIAWWPGHSNGRYMGSTWYCDYHWDELEEHCIAHLNLDLLGSKGADHTLAIRTAGLEGEEWLKEQEALQALPVAA
;
A
#
# COMPACT_ATOMS: atom_id res chain seq x y z
N MET A 1 -25.02 -23.39 -13.41
CA MET A 1 -25.44 -23.36 -11.99
C MET A 1 -24.22 -23.08 -11.11
N GLN A 2 -23.15 -23.88 -11.22
CA GLN A 2 -21.92 -23.72 -10.42
C GLN A 2 -21.26 -22.31 -10.55
N ASP A 3 -21.13 -21.77 -11.76
CA ASP A 3 -20.57 -20.44 -12.00
C ASP A 3 -21.41 -19.31 -11.40
N PHE A 4 -22.73 -19.48 -11.32
CA PHE A 4 -23.61 -18.50 -10.71
C PHE A 4 -23.43 -18.46 -9.19
N GLU A 5 -23.32 -19.62 -8.56
CA GLU A 5 -23.14 -19.71 -7.11
C GLU A 5 -21.77 -19.15 -6.67
N VAL A 6 -20.70 -19.39 -7.45
CA VAL A 6 -19.39 -18.79 -7.19
C VAL A 6 -19.44 -17.27 -7.27
N LYS A 7 -20.10 -16.73 -8.30
CA LYS A 7 -20.24 -15.27 -8.45
C LYS A 7 -21.02 -14.61 -7.31
N GLU A 8 -22.07 -15.27 -6.81
CA GLU A 8 -22.84 -14.73 -5.68
C GLU A 8 -22.00 -14.75 -4.40
N ARG A 9 -21.25 -15.82 -4.10
CA ARG A 9 -20.36 -15.85 -2.92
C ARG A 9 -19.22 -14.83 -3.01
N LEU A 10 -18.58 -14.68 -4.17
CA LEU A 10 -17.59 -13.63 -4.40
C LEU A 10 -18.17 -12.23 -4.12
N ARG A 11 -19.42 -11.99 -4.58
CA ARG A 11 -20.11 -10.75 -4.31
C ARG A 11 -20.38 -10.55 -2.81
N GLU A 12 -20.87 -11.57 -2.12
CA GLU A 12 -21.13 -11.52 -0.68
C GLU A 12 -19.87 -11.20 0.12
N HIS A 13 -18.73 -11.86 -0.20
CA HIS A 13 -17.44 -11.58 0.41
C HIS A 13 -16.99 -10.13 0.14
N LEU A 14 -17.09 -9.71 -1.11
CA LEU A 14 -16.70 -8.36 -1.51
C LEU A 14 -17.56 -7.29 -0.83
N GLU A 15 -18.89 -7.43 -0.85
CA GLU A 15 -19.82 -6.49 -0.22
C GLU A 15 -19.57 -6.38 1.29
N TYR A 16 -19.32 -7.51 1.97
CA TYR A 16 -18.98 -7.48 3.39
C TYR A 16 -17.65 -6.77 3.65
N LEU A 17 -16.57 -7.20 2.99
CA LEU A 17 -15.24 -6.65 3.21
C LEU A 17 -15.13 -5.17 2.81
N CYS A 18 -15.91 -4.70 1.83
CA CYS A 18 -15.97 -3.29 1.43
C CYS A 18 -16.93 -2.44 2.26
N SER A 19 -17.64 -3.01 3.24
CA SER A 19 -18.63 -2.26 4.03
C SER A 19 -18.02 -1.34 5.07
N PHE A 20 -16.72 -1.46 5.38
CA PHE A 20 -15.99 -0.69 6.38
C PHE A 20 -14.54 -0.46 5.96
N ASP A 21 -13.94 0.61 6.48
CA ASP A 21 -12.50 0.88 6.35
C ASP A 21 -11.76 -0.04 7.32
N LYS A 22 -10.56 -0.53 6.95
CA LYS A 22 -9.86 -1.54 7.75
C LYS A 22 -8.35 -1.36 7.72
N LEU A 23 -7.87 -0.25 8.29
CA LEU A 23 -6.45 -0.05 8.53
C LEU A 23 -5.96 -1.02 9.62
N SER A 24 -4.82 -1.63 9.40
CA SER A 24 -4.22 -2.54 10.38
C SER A 24 -4.00 -1.87 11.74
N GLY A 25 -4.23 -2.63 12.80
CA GLY A 25 -4.17 -2.14 14.18
C GLY A 25 -5.41 -1.39 14.66
N GLU A 26 -6.44 -1.22 13.81
CA GLU A 26 -7.74 -0.66 14.18
C GLU A 26 -8.78 -1.78 14.41
N PRO A 27 -9.85 -1.53 15.19
CA PRO A 27 -10.87 -2.56 15.50
C PRO A 27 -11.50 -3.17 14.25
N GLU A 28 -11.69 -2.39 13.20
CA GLU A 28 -12.30 -2.85 11.96
C GLU A 28 -11.40 -3.83 11.20
N ALA A 29 -10.08 -3.76 11.35
CA ALA A 29 -9.16 -4.75 10.81
C ALA A 29 -9.39 -6.13 11.44
N TYR A 30 -9.56 -6.19 12.75
CA TYR A 30 -9.90 -7.44 13.46
C TYR A 30 -11.25 -8.01 13.04
N ARG A 31 -12.23 -7.16 12.75
CA ARG A 31 -13.52 -7.58 12.19
C ARG A 31 -13.34 -8.27 10.81
N ALA A 32 -12.39 -7.84 9.99
CA ALA A 32 -12.08 -8.53 8.74
C ALA A 32 -11.39 -9.88 9.00
N VAL A 33 -10.49 -9.96 9.98
CA VAL A 33 -9.86 -11.22 10.43
C VAL A 33 -10.91 -12.22 10.90
N GLU A 34 -11.78 -11.82 11.80
CA GLU A 34 -12.90 -12.66 12.30
C GLU A 34 -13.76 -13.20 11.15
N TYR A 35 -14.08 -12.35 10.17
CA TYR A 35 -14.84 -12.76 9.00
C TYR A 35 -14.10 -13.80 8.16
N ILE A 36 -12.83 -13.59 7.89
CA ILE A 36 -11.99 -14.52 7.10
C ILE A 36 -11.94 -15.88 7.79
N LEU A 37 -11.64 -15.92 9.09
CA LEU A 37 -11.57 -17.14 9.86
C LEU A 37 -12.93 -17.87 9.93
N ASP A 38 -14.03 -17.15 10.16
CA ASP A 38 -15.38 -17.71 10.20
C ASP A 38 -15.77 -18.38 8.87
N VAL A 39 -15.43 -17.76 7.73
CA VAL A 39 -15.70 -18.33 6.39
C VAL A 39 -14.87 -19.60 6.18
N LEU A 40 -13.61 -19.61 6.58
CA LEU A 40 -12.72 -20.77 6.44
C LEU A 40 -13.18 -21.93 7.34
N GLU A 41 -13.52 -21.67 8.60
CA GLU A 41 -14.02 -22.67 9.54
C GLU A 41 -15.34 -23.30 9.06
N LYS A 42 -16.29 -22.49 8.58
CA LYS A 42 -17.54 -22.97 7.98
C LYS A 42 -17.34 -23.83 6.75
N SER A 43 -16.23 -23.62 6.05
CA SER A 43 -15.81 -24.43 4.89
C SER A 43 -15.01 -25.68 5.29
N GLY A 44 -14.81 -25.92 6.59
CA GLY A 44 -14.04 -27.06 7.09
C GLY A 44 -12.53 -26.97 6.79
N ILE A 45 -12.02 -25.77 6.65
CA ILE A 45 -10.60 -25.51 6.37
C ILE A 45 -9.90 -25.22 7.71
N SER A 46 -8.74 -25.84 7.93
CA SER A 46 -7.89 -25.53 9.08
C SER A 46 -7.35 -24.12 8.95
N CYS A 47 -7.61 -23.31 9.96
CA CYS A 47 -7.12 -21.94 10.00
C CYS A 47 -6.77 -21.50 11.41
N HIS A 48 -5.93 -20.49 11.51
CA HIS A 48 -5.54 -19.84 12.76
C HIS A 48 -5.13 -18.41 12.48
N GLU A 49 -4.90 -17.63 13.52
CA GLU A 49 -4.29 -16.31 13.43
C GLU A 49 -2.98 -16.27 14.21
N GLU A 50 -2.04 -15.48 13.71
CA GLU A 50 -0.80 -15.15 14.40
C GLU A 50 -0.81 -13.69 14.79
N ASP A 51 -0.68 -13.42 16.09
CA ASP A 51 -0.64 -12.07 16.64
C ASP A 51 0.78 -11.59 16.84
N PHE A 52 1.09 -10.38 16.40
CA PHE A 52 2.41 -9.79 16.61
C PHE A 52 2.36 -8.27 16.66
N PRO A 53 3.37 -7.63 17.33
CA PRO A 53 3.47 -6.18 17.35
C PRO A 53 3.99 -5.65 16.01
N ALA A 54 3.28 -4.68 15.43
CA ALA A 54 3.57 -4.03 14.17
C ALA A 54 3.78 -2.53 14.36
N TYR A 55 4.78 -1.96 13.69
CA TYR A 55 4.98 -0.52 13.64
C TYR A 55 4.13 0.06 12.52
N LEU A 56 3.09 0.78 12.90
CA LEU A 56 2.05 1.30 12.00
C LEU A 56 1.99 2.82 12.06
N SER A 57 1.45 3.43 11.01
CA SER A 57 1.22 4.87 10.96
C SER A 57 -0.14 5.18 10.34
N ASN A 58 -1.08 5.62 11.15
CA ASN A 58 -2.44 5.94 10.72
C ASN A 58 -2.58 7.45 10.46
N PRO A 59 -3.09 7.87 9.27
CA PRO A 59 -3.46 9.25 9.02
C PRO A 59 -4.60 9.67 9.94
N VAL A 60 -4.42 10.76 10.71
CA VAL A 60 -5.44 11.24 11.67
C VAL A 60 -6.17 12.45 11.10
N SER A 61 -5.47 13.55 10.89
CA SER A 61 -6.08 14.81 10.45
C SER A 61 -5.10 15.69 9.69
N SER A 62 -5.62 16.52 8.80
CA SER A 62 -4.83 17.58 8.18
C SER A 62 -5.69 18.78 7.78
N VAL A 63 -5.07 19.95 7.77
CA VAL A 63 -5.64 21.21 7.28
C VAL A 63 -4.59 21.89 6.42
N LEU A 64 -4.96 22.27 5.20
CA LEU A 64 -4.14 23.04 4.28
C LEU A 64 -4.91 24.28 3.84
N ILE A 65 -4.40 25.47 4.14
CA ILE A 65 -5.00 26.74 3.74
C ILE A 65 -3.97 27.55 2.97
N ALA A 66 -4.33 28.07 1.79
CA ALA A 66 -3.50 28.98 1.02
C ALA A 66 -4.38 30.08 0.42
N ASP A 67 -3.92 31.35 0.51
CA ASP A 67 -4.68 32.51 0.01
C ASP A 67 -6.12 32.56 0.58
N GLY A 68 -6.28 32.26 1.88
CA GLY A 68 -7.57 32.25 2.57
C GLY A 68 -8.54 31.14 2.19
N GLU A 69 -8.12 30.20 1.34
CA GLU A 69 -8.92 29.05 0.90
C GLU A 69 -8.38 27.76 1.50
N GLU A 70 -9.28 26.90 2.00
CA GLU A 70 -8.95 25.57 2.49
C GLU A 70 -8.98 24.54 1.33
N PHE A 71 -7.96 23.68 1.28
CA PHE A 71 -7.79 22.63 0.30
C PHE A 71 -7.93 21.25 0.96
N PRO A 72 -8.83 20.38 0.48
CA PRO A 72 -8.91 19.01 0.96
C PRO A 72 -7.57 18.31 0.83
N CYS A 73 -7.08 17.77 1.95
CA CYS A 73 -5.81 17.06 1.99
C CYS A 73 -5.85 15.91 3.01
N ARG A 74 -4.90 14.97 2.88
CA ARG A 74 -4.73 13.86 3.83
C ARG A 74 -3.25 13.71 4.18
N PRO A 75 -2.90 13.43 5.44
CA PRO A 75 -1.53 13.10 5.80
C PRO A 75 -1.08 11.83 5.08
N ARG A 76 0.20 11.74 4.80
CA ARG A 76 0.82 10.47 4.39
C ARG A 76 1.27 9.69 5.62
N SER A 77 0.99 8.39 5.63
CA SER A 77 1.51 7.49 6.67
C SER A 77 3.03 7.58 6.74
N PHE A 78 3.58 7.52 7.96
CA PHE A 78 5.00 7.70 8.27
C PHE A 78 5.61 9.06 7.95
N SER A 79 4.80 10.08 7.63
CA SER A 79 5.26 11.46 7.68
C SER A 79 5.34 11.97 9.12
N GLU A 80 5.99 13.10 9.35
CA GLU A 80 6.04 13.74 10.67
C GLU A 80 4.77 14.56 10.91
N SER A 81 4.23 14.53 12.11
CA SER A 81 3.16 15.42 12.52
C SER A 81 3.67 16.85 12.72
N THR A 82 2.87 17.83 12.35
CA THR A 82 3.19 19.23 12.67
C THR A 82 2.92 19.52 14.14
N LYS A 83 3.71 20.42 14.75
CA LYS A 83 3.46 20.91 16.10
C LYS A 83 2.43 22.04 16.07
N GLY A 84 1.16 21.71 15.78
CA GLY A 84 0.10 22.65 15.53
C GLY A 84 0.11 23.20 14.11
N ARG A 85 -0.58 24.32 13.88
CA ARG A 85 -0.64 24.97 12.57
C ARG A 85 0.59 25.83 12.34
N ILE A 86 1.29 25.56 11.25
CA ILE A 86 2.49 26.28 10.83
C ILE A 86 2.19 27.06 9.54
N GLU A 87 2.77 28.25 9.38
CA GLU A 87 2.68 29.07 8.17
C GLU A 87 4.02 29.07 7.45
N ILE A 88 4.04 28.60 6.20
CA ILE A 88 5.25 28.28 5.45
C ILE A 88 5.17 28.86 4.04
N PRO A 89 6.24 29.44 3.48
CA PRO A 89 6.27 29.87 2.09
C PRO A 89 6.14 28.66 1.17
N LEU A 90 5.21 28.73 0.20
CA LEU A 90 4.92 27.69 -0.77
C LEU A 90 5.74 27.89 -2.04
N ILE A 91 6.29 26.81 -2.58
CA ILE A 91 6.94 26.76 -3.89
C ILE A 91 6.47 25.54 -4.67
N TYR A 92 6.58 25.60 -6.00
CA TYR A 92 6.24 24.46 -6.87
C TYR A 92 7.50 23.90 -7.54
N ASP A 93 7.63 22.56 -7.53
CA ASP A 93 8.66 21.84 -8.29
C ASP A 93 8.11 21.41 -9.66
N PRO A 94 8.46 22.08 -10.76
CA PRO A 94 8.03 21.69 -12.10
C PRO A 94 8.68 20.37 -12.57
N GLY A 95 9.85 20.00 -12.01
CA GLY A 95 10.56 18.77 -12.32
C GLY A 95 9.83 17.49 -11.93
N THR A 96 8.83 17.61 -11.05
CA THR A 96 7.96 16.49 -10.70
C THR A 96 6.89 16.17 -11.76
N LYS A 97 6.65 17.06 -12.70
CA LYS A 97 5.68 16.86 -13.81
C LYS A 97 6.34 16.65 -15.16
N THR A 98 7.49 17.25 -15.36
CA THR A 98 8.23 17.23 -16.63
C THR A 98 9.67 16.80 -16.39
N GLU A 99 10.24 16.06 -17.32
CA GLU A 99 11.66 15.74 -17.24
C GLU A 99 12.50 17.00 -17.20
N VAL A 100 13.38 17.08 -16.23
CA VAL A 100 14.37 18.14 -16.06
C VAL A 100 15.76 17.53 -15.99
N SER A 101 16.77 18.30 -16.35
CA SER A 101 18.16 17.84 -16.19
C SER A 101 18.53 17.70 -14.71
N LEU A 102 19.53 16.88 -14.43
CA LEU A 102 20.08 16.74 -13.06
C LEU A 102 20.59 18.09 -12.50
N SER A 103 21.07 18.99 -13.40
CA SER A 103 21.50 20.33 -13.00
C SER A 103 20.35 21.20 -12.52
N GLU A 104 19.23 21.18 -13.25
CA GLU A 104 18.01 21.91 -12.86
C GLU A 104 17.42 21.37 -11.55
N GLN A 105 17.37 20.04 -11.41
CA GLN A 105 16.92 19.40 -10.17
C GLN A 105 17.80 19.83 -8.98
N LYS A 106 19.12 19.80 -9.14
CA LYS A 106 20.06 20.24 -8.10
C LYS A 106 19.86 21.70 -7.75
N GLN A 107 19.70 22.57 -8.74
CA GLN A 107 19.44 23.99 -8.52
C GLN A 107 18.12 24.23 -7.78
N PHE A 108 17.07 23.46 -8.12
CA PHE A 108 15.80 23.55 -7.38
C PHE A 108 15.98 23.16 -5.91
N MET A 109 16.70 22.07 -5.62
CA MET A 109 16.96 21.61 -4.25
C MET A 109 17.71 22.64 -3.40
N GLU A 110 18.49 23.53 -3.97
CA GLU A 110 19.13 24.67 -3.27
C GLU A 110 18.10 25.72 -2.80
N THR A 111 16.88 25.69 -3.32
CA THR A 111 15.83 26.68 -3.02
C THR A 111 14.81 26.21 -1.98
N VAL A 112 14.77 24.90 -1.62
CA VAL A 112 13.67 24.31 -0.83
C VAL A 112 13.76 24.55 0.66
N ALA A 113 14.91 24.96 1.20
CA ALA A 113 15.13 25.11 2.62
C ALA A 113 14.07 26.03 3.28
N GLY A 114 13.40 25.54 4.32
CA GLY A 114 12.34 26.24 5.06
C GLY A 114 11.04 26.45 4.27
N LYS A 115 10.86 25.80 3.14
CA LYS A 115 9.67 25.95 2.29
C LYS A 115 8.80 24.70 2.24
N LEU A 116 7.52 24.89 2.01
CA LEU A 116 6.57 23.82 1.68
C LEU A 116 6.63 23.61 0.16
N VAL A 117 7.02 22.41 -0.25
CA VAL A 117 7.18 22.08 -1.68
C VAL A 117 5.89 21.47 -2.19
N LEU A 118 5.35 21.98 -3.28
CA LEU A 118 4.23 21.41 -4.02
C LEU A 118 4.79 20.64 -5.22
N GLY A 119 4.41 19.38 -5.38
CA GLY A 119 4.91 18.57 -6.49
C GLY A 119 4.09 17.31 -6.74
N TYR A 120 4.20 16.76 -7.95
CA TYR A 120 3.56 15.51 -8.34
C TYR A 120 4.35 14.28 -7.85
N GLY A 121 3.68 13.13 -7.81
CA GLY A 121 4.30 11.84 -7.55
C GLY A 121 4.04 11.29 -6.15
N PHE A 122 4.64 10.15 -5.86
CA PHE A 122 4.50 9.40 -4.59
C PHE A 122 5.82 8.75 -4.15
N ASP A 123 6.98 9.27 -4.64
CA ASP A 123 8.29 8.67 -4.36
C ASP A 123 8.81 9.07 -2.97
N GLU A 124 8.96 8.10 -2.09
CA GLU A 124 9.52 8.28 -0.75
C GLU A 124 10.98 8.76 -0.77
N ARG A 125 11.75 8.43 -1.82
CA ARG A 125 13.13 8.91 -1.99
C ARG A 125 13.15 10.41 -2.26
N TYR A 126 12.18 10.89 -3.04
CA TYR A 126 12.04 12.32 -3.27
C TYR A 126 11.68 13.06 -1.99
N ALA A 127 10.77 12.52 -1.16
CA ALA A 127 10.45 13.07 0.16
C ALA A 127 11.71 13.17 1.05
N LYS A 128 12.54 12.12 1.06
CA LYS A 128 13.80 12.10 1.82
C LYS A 128 14.83 13.10 1.28
N LEU A 129 14.89 13.27 -0.03
CA LEU A 129 15.74 14.27 -0.68
C LEU A 129 15.33 15.70 -0.28
N LEU A 130 14.04 16.02 -0.27
CA LEU A 130 13.52 17.29 0.21
C LEU A 130 13.89 17.56 1.67
N GLU A 131 13.71 16.56 2.54
CA GLU A 131 14.10 16.65 3.96
C GLU A 131 15.59 16.95 4.10
N GLN A 132 16.46 16.23 3.37
CA GLN A 132 17.92 16.44 3.43
C GLN A 132 18.35 17.85 3.01
N HIS A 133 17.57 18.49 2.13
CA HIS A 133 17.80 19.87 1.71
C HIS A 133 17.04 20.92 2.59
N GLY A 134 16.43 20.46 3.69
CA GLY A 134 15.81 21.32 4.68
C GLY A 134 14.42 21.86 4.30
N ALA A 135 13.70 21.19 3.40
CA ALA A 135 12.31 21.52 3.14
C ALA A 135 11.47 21.40 4.43
N ALA A 136 10.49 22.26 4.61
CA ALA A 136 9.62 22.27 5.77
C ALA A 136 8.42 21.33 5.64
N GLY A 137 8.15 20.83 4.44
CA GLY A 137 7.10 19.86 4.14
C GLY A 137 6.92 19.65 2.65
N TRP A 138 6.09 18.66 2.31
CA TRP A 138 5.71 18.34 0.94
C TRP A 138 4.20 18.24 0.79
N ILE A 139 3.64 18.94 -0.20
CA ILE A 139 2.28 18.73 -0.69
C ILE A 139 2.38 17.87 -1.95
N GLN A 140 1.95 16.65 -1.84
CA GLN A 140 1.97 15.68 -2.92
C GLN A 140 0.70 15.79 -3.75
N ILE A 141 0.85 16.06 -5.04
CA ILE A 141 -0.27 16.09 -5.99
C ILE A 141 -0.47 14.69 -6.55
N TRP A 142 -1.64 14.11 -6.35
CA TRP A 142 -1.99 12.84 -6.97
C TRP A 142 -2.20 13.00 -8.47
N THR A 143 -1.84 11.99 -9.25
CA THR A 143 -1.80 12.10 -10.72
C THR A 143 -3.11 11.71 -11.42
N SER A 144 -4.06 11.08 -10.71
CA SER A 144 -5.38 10.74 -11.26
C SER A 144 -6.18 12.00 -11.62
N ASP A 145 -6.97 11.93 -12.68
CA ASP A 145 -7.86 13.02 -13.08
C ASP A 145 -9.09 13.17 -12.16
N GLU A 146 -9.33 12.22 -11.29
CA GLU A 146 -10.41 12.26 -10.30
C GLU A 146 -10.12 13.32 -9.21
N ASP A 147 -11.17 14.00 -8.75
CA ASP A 147 -11.05 14.90 -7.59
C ASP A 147 -11.14 14.10 -6.28
N ALA A 148 -10.18 13.21 -6.10
CA ALA A 148 -10.06 12.35 -4.94
C ALA A 148 -8.66 12.46 -4.34
N VAL A 149 -8.60 12.49 -3.00
CA VAL A 149 -7.32 12.46 -2.28
C VAL A 149 -6.95 11.00 -2.05
N HIS A 150 -5.82 10.59 -2.59
CA HIS A 150 -5.28 9.25 -2.39
C HIS A 150 -4.54 9.15 -1.05
N GLU A 151 -4.74 8.07 -0.32
CA GLU A 151 -3.92 7.71 0.84
C GLU A 151 -2.77 6.82 0.42
N ASP A 152 -1.63 6.93 1.10
CA ASP A 152 -0.42 6.16 0.84
C ASP A 152 0.60 6.39 1.97
N THR A 153 1.75 5.74 1.87
CA THR A 153 2.86 5.84 2.81
C THR A 153 4.08 6.49 2.18
N VAL A 154 4.87 7.18 3.01
CA VAL A 154 6.16 7.77 2.60
C VAL A 154 7.35 7.16 3.35
N SER A 155 7.21 5.94 3.85
CA SER A 155 8.32 5.22 4.50
C SER A 155 9.22 4.55 3.47
N PRO A 156 10.53 4.84 3.46
CA PRO A 156 11.50 4.04 2.71
C PRO A 156 11.87 2.72 3.41
N VAL A 157 11.41 2.53 4.64
CA VAL A 157 11.67 1.34 5.45
C VAL A 157 10.48 0.39 5.32
N TRP A 158 10.75 -0.85 4.95
CA TRP A 158 9.75 -1.90 4.88
C TRP A 158 9.63 -2.62 6.22
N GLY A 159 8.41 -2.79 6.68
CA GLY A 159 8.14 -3.43 7.97
C GLY A 159 8.53 -2.58 9.18
N THR A 160 8.78 -3.23 10.30
CA THR A 160 9.20 -2.55 11.54
C THR A 160 10.67 -2.13 11.44
N PRO A 161 10.97 -0.83 11.62
CA PRO A 161 12.36 -0.37 11.54
C PRO A 161 13.19 -0.92 12.71
N ASP A 162 14.39 -1.35 12.41
CA ASP A 162 15.45 -1.62 13.37
C ASP A 162 16.26 -0.35 13.73
N MET A 163 17.34 -0.51 14.48
CA MET A 163 18.17 0.65 14.89
C MET A 163 18.79 1.38 13.70
N ASP A 164 19.20 0.66 12.67
CA ASP A 164 19.90 1.22 11.52
C ASP A 164 18.90 1.84 10.52
N SER A 165 17.84 1.10 10.18
CA SER A 165 16.81 1.56 9.25
C SER A 165 15.96 2.70 9.82
N SER A 166 15.85 2.82 11.15
CA SER A 166 15.18 3.94 11.81
C SER A 166 15.76 5.32 11.46
N LEU A 167 17.02 5.37 11.03
CA LEU A 167 17.68 6.59 10.54
C LEU A 167 17.10 7.09 9.22
N PHE A 168 16.51 6.21 8.45
CA PHE A 168 15.88 6.55 7.17
C PHE A 168 14.44 7.04 7.30
N ARG A 169 13.85 7.01 8.50
CA ARG A 169 12.51 7.56 8.74
C ARG A 169 12.44 9.01 8.31
N LEU A 170 11.31 9.38 7.69
CA LEU A 170 11.04 10.75 7.30
C LEU A 170 10.68 11.59 8.54
N ARG A 171 11.28 12.77 8.67
CA ARG A 171 11.04 13.72 9.77
C ARG A 171 10.45 15.05 9.26
N MET A 172 9.65 14.95 8.25
CA MET A 172 9.03 16.07 7.57
C MET A 172 7.54 15.79 7.34
N PRO A 173 6.61 16.74 7.53
CA PRO A 173 5.21 16.54 7.21
C PRO A 173 5.02 16.41 5.70
N VAL A 174 4.17 15.44 5.32
CA VAL A 174 3.74 15.23 3.94
C VAL A 174 2.23 15.07 3.92
N VAL A 175 1.58 15.83 3.07
CA VAL A 175 0.14 15.73 2.83
C VAL A 175 -0.13 15.52 1.34
N ALA A 176 -1.17 14.77 1.01
CA ALA A 176 -1.64 14.62 -0.35
C ALA A 176 -2.82 15.52 -0.65
N VAL A 177 -2.91 15.98 -1.88
CA VAL A 177 -4.06 16.66 -2.45
C VAL A 177 -4.46 16.00 -3.78
N SER A 178 -5.72 16.18 -4.19
CA SER A 178 -6.16 15.76 -5.52
C SER A 178 -5.46 16.59 -6.61
N LYS A 179 -5.41 16.06 -7.84
CA LYS A 179 -4.84 16.79 -9.01
C LYS A 179 -5.52 18.13 -9.24
N PRO A 180 -6.87 18.25 -9.26
CA PRO A 180 -7.54 19.54 -9.41
C PRO A 180 -7.14 20.56 -8.33
N CYS A 181 -7.03 20.13 -7.07
CA CYS A 181 -6.58 20.95 -5.95
C CYS A 181 -5.13 21.40 -6.13
N GLY A 182 -4.22 20.48 -6.48
CA GLY A 182 -2.83 20.79 -6.74
C GLY A 182 -2.64 21.76 -7.89
N GLU A 183 -3.34 21.58 -9.00
CA GLU A 183 -3.31 22.50 -10.14
C GLU A 183 -3.87 23.90 -9.80
N LYS A 184 -4.87 23.96 -8.92
CA LYS A 184 -5.37 25.24 -8.40
C LYS A 184 -4.33 25.96 -7.56
N LEU A 185 -3.62 25.24 -6.69
CA LEU A 185 -2.49 25.80 -5.90
C LEU A 185 -1.37 26.30 -6.82
N ILE A 186 -1.00 25.55 -7.87
CA ILE A 186 -0.01 25.98 -8.87
C ILE A 186 -0.44 27.28 -9.56
N ARG A 187 -1.71 27.40 -9.94
CA ARG A 187 -2.22 28.65 -10.55
C ARG A 187 -2.14 29.85 -9.60
N LYS A 188 -2.53 29.67 -8.33
CA LYS A 188 -2.40 30.73 -7.31
C LYS A 188 -0.94 31.15 -7.14
N LEU A 189 -0.04 30.19 -7.03
CA LEU A 189 1.39 30.43 -6.87
C LEU A 189 1.96 31.27 -8.02
N LYS A 190 1.63 30.93 -9.27
CA LYS A 190 2.06 31.69 -10.47
C LYS A 190 1.52 33.12 -10.47
N ILE A 191 0.31 33.38 -9.97
CA ILE A 191 -0.24 34.76 -9.85
C ILE A 191 0.60 35.54 -8.84
N TYR A 192 0.89 35.00 -7.67
CA TYR A 192 1.71 35.67 -6.65
C TYR A 192 3.13 35.93 -7.16
N GLU A 193 3.76 34.98 -7.83
CA GLU A 193 5.08 35.15 -8.45
C GLU A 193 5.09 36.27 -9.49
N ALA A 194 4.07 36.34 -10.35
CA ALA A 194 3.95 37.41 -11.36
C ALA A 194 3.80 38.81 -10.74
N GLU A 195 3.25 38.90 -9.53
CA GLU A 195 3.14 40.12 -8.74
C GLU A 195 4.40 40.41 -7.87
N GLY A 196 5.42 39.56 -7.94
CA GLY A 196 6.61 39.66 -7.10
C GLY A 196 6.34 39.36 -5.62
N LYS A 197 5.28 38.63 -5.30
CA LYS A 197 4.86 38.28 -3.93
C LYS A 197 5.15 36.79 -3.64
N GLN A 198 5.29 36.51 -2.34
CA GLN A 198 5.40 35.13 -1.85
C GLN A 198 4.01 34.61 -1.39
N LEU A 199 3.59 33.48 -1.89
CA LEU A 199 2.41 32.78 -1.37
C LEU A 199 2.83 31.96 -0.16
N PHE A 200 2.08 32.10 0.96
CA PHE A 200 2.23 31.28 2.15
C PHE A 200 1.06 30.29 2.24
N ALA A 201 1.35 29.11 2.76
CA ALA A 201 0.35 28.13 3.12
C ALA A 201 0.39 27.84 4.61
N GLN A 202 -0.78 27.65 5.21
CA GLN A 202 -0.92 27.16 6.57
C GLN A 202 -1.15 25.66 6.51
N LEU A 203 -0.32 24.89 7.19
CA LEU A 203 -0.39 23.44 7.25
C LEU A 203 -0.53 22.97 8.70
N SER A 204 -1.45 22.07 8.93
CA SER A 204 -1.51 21.19 10.11
C SER A 204 -1.66 19.76 9.62
N SER A 205 -0.88 18.85 10.15
CA SER A 205 -0.90 17.42 9.79
C SER A 205 -0.64 16.58 11.03
N GLU A 206 -1.41 15.53 11.21
CA GLU A 206 -1.30 14.60 12.34
C GLU A 206 -1.39 13.16 11.85
N VAL A 207 -0.43 12.35 12.25
CA VAL A 207 -0.37 10.90 12.05
C VAL A 207 -0.16 10.24 13.41
N ASP A 208 -0.84 9.10 13.64
CA ASP A 208 -0.62 8.24 14.81
C ASP A 208 0.36 7.13 14.41
N THR A 209 1.64 7.33 14.72
CA THR A 209 2.70 6.38 14.39
C THR A 209 3.18 5.70 15.67
N CYS A 210 2.80 4.43 15.84
CA CYS A 210 3.08 3.67 17.05
C CYS A 210 3.11 2.16 16.77
N VAL A 211 3.49 1.39 17.79
CA VAL A 211 3.39 -0.07 17.74
C VAL A 211 1.99 -0.49 18.21
N LYS A 212 1.30 -1.26 17.37
CA LYS A 212 0.00 -1.89 17.67
C LYS A 212 0.09 -3.38 17.40
N ASN A 213 -0.71 -4.17 18.07
CA ASN A 213 -0.87 -5.58 17.71
C ASN A 213 -1.70 -5.68 16.43
N VAL A 214 -1.34 -6.65 15.61
CA VAL A 214 -2.06 -7.03 14.39
C VAL A 214 -2.23 -8.54 14.36
N ALA A 215 -3.27 -9.02 13.70
CA ALA A 215 -3.54 -10.43 13.49
C ALA A 215 -3.34 -10.79 12.01
N LEU A 216 -2.69 -11.91 11.75
CA LEU A 216 -2.40 -12.47 10.45
C LEU A 216 -3.17 -13.80 10.30
N PRO A 217 -4.31 -13.83 9.58
CA PRO A 217 -5.01 -15.07 9.29
C PRO A 217 -4.20 -15.97 8.36
N ILE A 218 -4.17 -17.26 8.68
CA ILE A 218 -3.52 -18.30 7.90
C ILE A 218 -4.49 -19.47 7.74
N ALA A 219 -4.61 -19.98 6.53
CA ALA A 219 -5.33 -21.20 6.22
C ALA A 219 -4.39 -22.25 5.65
N GLU A 220 -4.63 -23.53 5.99
CA GLU A 220 -3.86 -24.65 5.53
C GLU A 220 -4.76 -25.74 4.95
N ILE A 221 -4.46 -26.14 3.71
CA ILE A 221 -5.13 -27.23 3.02
C ILE A 221 -4.05 -28.26 2.67
N PRO A 222 -3.93 -29.34 3.47
CA PRO A 222 -2.89 -30.34 3.25
C PRO A 222 -3.08 -31.10 1.93
N GLY A 223 -2.00 -31.25 1.17
CA GLY A 223 -1.89 -32.16 0.05
C GLY A 223 -1.21 -33.47 0.47
N LYS A 224 -0.66 -34.20 -0.51
CA LYS A 224 0.11 -35.44 -0.28
C LYS A 224 1.55 -35.16 0.18
N SER A 225 2.12 -34.02 -0.24
CA SER A 225 3.43 -33.53 0.20
C SER A 225 3.26 -32.51 1.32
N ARG A 226 4.27 -32.42 2.20
CA ARG A 226 4.40 -31.31 3.15
C ARG A 226 4.84 -30.01 2.49
N ASP A 227 5.47 -30.10 1.30
CA ASP A 227 5.83 -28.93 0.54
C ASP A 227 4.56 -28.20 0.08
N PHE A 228 4.61 -26.89 0.08
CA PHE A 228 3.41 -26.06 -0.14
C PHE A 228 3.62 -24.95 -1.14
N VAL A 229 2.52 -24.54 -1.75
CA VAL A 229 2.39 -23.26 -2.44
C VAL A 229 1.84 -22.26 -1.45
N LEU A 230 2.48 -21.11 -1.31
CA LEU A 230 1.96 -19.97 -0.54
C LEU A 230 1.13 -19.07 -1.45
N LEU A 231 -0.16 -18.94 -1.16
CA LEU A 231 -1.03 -17.94 -1.75
C LEU A 231 -1.19 -16.79 -0.74
N SER A 232 -1.08 -15.55 -1.17
CA SER A 232 -1.23 -14.44 -0.24
C SER A 232 -1.88 -13.22 -0.86
N GLY A 233 -2.32 -12.32 -0.01
CA GLY A 233 -2.79 -10.99 -0.33
C GLY A 233 -2.92 -10.19 0.95
N HIS A 234 -2.96 -8.87 0.89
CA HIS A 234 -3.20 -8.07 2.08
C HIS A 234 -4.70 -7.88 2.31
N TYR A 235 -5.13 -7.86 3.60
CA TYR A 235 -6.53 -7.64 3.91
C TYR A 235 -6.84 -6.22 4.38
N ASP A 236 -5.84 -5.50 4.88
CA ASP A 236 -5.99 -4.09 5.25
C ASP A 236 -6.11 -3.20 4.02
N THR A 237 -6.81 -2.10 4.13
CA THR A 237 -7.09 -1.24 2.97
C THR A 237 -7.07 0.23 3.35
N TRP A 238 -6.66 1.06 2.40
CA TRP A 238 -7.03 2.46 2.38
C TRP A 238 -8.52 2.58 2.03
N TYR A 239 -9.26 3.36 2.81
CA TYR A 239 -10.71 3.46 2.69
C TYR A 239 -11.37 2.07 2.68
N ARG A 240 -12.35 1.85 1.81
CA ARG A 240 -13.08 0.60 1.68
C ARG A 240 -12.37 -0.46 0.85
N GLY A 241 -11.45 -0.05 -0.01
CA GLY A 241 -10.53 -0.90 -0.75
C GLY A 241 -11.18 -1.98 -1.59
N ALA A 242 -12.23 -1.67 -2.37
CA ALA A 242 -12.92 -2.67 -3.18
C ALA A 242 -11.95 -3.38 -4.13
N PHE A 243 -11.20 -2.61 -4.91
CA PHE A 243 -10.21 -3.11 -5.85
C PHE A 243 -8.89 -3.47 -5.17
N ASP A 244 -8.46 -2.67 -4.19
CA ASP A 244 -7.24 -2.79 -3.41
C ASP A 244 -7.59 -2.96 -1.92
N ASN A 245 -7.75 -4.18 -1.38
CA ASN A 245 -7.52 -5.47 -2.01
C ASN A 245 -8.68 -6.47 -1.71
N CYS A 246 -9.93 -5.98 -1.52
CA CYS A 246 -11.06 -6.85 -1.15
C CYS A 246 -11.41 -7.86 -2.24
N THR A 247 -11.21 -7.53 -3.54
CA THR A 247 -11.41 -8.48 -4.64
C THR A 247 -10.48 -9.68 -4.53
N ALA A 248 -9.20 -9.47 -4.23
CA ALA A 248 -8.23 -10.53 -4.02
C ALA A 248 -8.56 -11.37 -2.78
N ASN A 249 -9.01 -10.73 -1.69
CA ASN A 249 -9.42 -11.43 -0.47
C ASN A 249 -10.65 -12.31 -0.70
N ALA A 250 -11.66 -11.81 -1.44
CA ALA A 250 -12.82 -12.60 -1.83
C ALA A 250 -12.42 -13.80 -2.71
N LEU A 251 -11.52 -13.60 -3.67
CA LEU A 251 -11.01 -14.67 -4.51
C LEU A 251 -10.22 -15.70 -3.70
N ALA A 252 -9.37 -15.28 -2.77
CA ALA A 252 -8.59 -16.18 -1.91
C ALA A 252 -9.50 -17.09 -1.07
N LEU A 253 -10.62 -16.58 -0.54
CA LEU A 253 -11.62 -17.38 0.19
C LEU A 253 -12.30 -18.41 -0.72
N GLU A 254 -12.68 -18.04 -1.94
CA GLU A 254 -13.28 -18.99 -2.89
C GLU A 254 -12.28 -20.02 -3.42
N LEU A 255 -11.02 -19.63 -3.62
CA LEU A 255 -9.93 -20.56 -3.96
C LEU A 255 -9.68 -21.55 -2.82
N ALA A 256 -9.66 -21.08 -1.57
CA ALA A 256 -9.54 -21.98 -0.41
C ALA A 256 -10.65 -23.02 -0.38
N ARG A 257 -11.90 -22.60 -0.59
CA ARG A 257 -13.04 -23.53 -0.66
C ARG A 257 -12.91 -24.51 -1.82
N TYR A 258 -12.57 -24.04 -3.02
CA TYR A 258 -12.39 -24.90 -4.20
C TYR A 258 -11.29 -25.93 -3.97
N MET A 259 -10.14 -25.50 -3.46
CA MET A 259 -9.01 -26.40 -3.19
C MET A 259 -9.33 -27.40 -2.07
N LYS A 260 -10.14 -27.02 -1.09
CA LYS A 260 -10.64 -27.93 -0.05
C LYS A 260 -11.53 -29.00 -0.63
N GLU A 261 -12.42 -28.67 -1.56
CA GLU A 261 -13.28 -29.66 -2.25
C GLU A 261 -12.48 -30.64 -3.12
N HIS A 262 -11.30 -30.23 -3.62
CA HIS A 262 -10.41 -31.06 -4.46
C HIS A 262 -9.15 -31.52 -3.70
N GLN A 263 -9.16 -31.48 -2.38
CA GLN A 263 -7.99 -31.77 -1.55
C GLN A 263 -7.34 -33.12 -1.84
N ASP A 264 -8.12 -34.15 -2.13
CA ASP A 264 -7.63 -35.50 -2.42
C ASP A 264 -6.81 -35.59 -3.72
N GLU A 265 -6.98 -34.62 -4.62
CA GLU A 265 -6.25 -34.53 -5.90
C GLU A 265 -4.92 -33.76 -5.74
N MET A 266 -4.76 -32.99 -4.67
CA MET A 266 -3.58 -32.14 -4.45
C MET A 266 -2.35 -32.97 -4.11
N PHE A 267 -1.23 -32.70 -4.79
CA PHE A 267 0.07 -33.23 -4.42
C PHE A 267 0.75 -32.34 -3.38
N TYR A 268 0.92 -31.06 -3.70
CA TYR A 268 1.45 -30.07 -2.78
C TYR A 268 0.34 -29.53 -1.87
N SER A 269 0.71 -29.12 -0.67
CA SER A 269 -0.17 -28.41 0.25
C SER A 269 -0.40 -26.98 -0.24
N LEU A 270 -1.50 -26.36 0.15
CA LEU A 270 -1.75 -24.93 -0.05
C LEU A 270 -1.80 -24.24 1.29
N ARG A 271 -0.99 -23.20 1.46
CA ARG A 271 -1.08 -22.26 2.58
C ARG A 271 -1.56 -20.93 2.03
N ILE A 272 -2.54 -20.30 2.71
CA ILE A 272 -3.03 -18.97 2.34
C ILE A 272 -2.82 -18.04 3.52
N ALA A 273 -2.20 -16.89 3.28
CA ALA A 273 -1.93 -15.88 4.30
C ALA A 273 -2.51 -14.52 3.89
N TRP A 274 -3.18 -13.86 4.83
CA TRP A 274 -3.73 -12.51 4.62
C TRP A 274 -2.94 -11.49 5.43
N TRP A 275 -2.14 -10.69 4.72
CA TRP A 275 -1.18 -9.77 5.33
C TRP A 275 -1.85 -8.58 6.02
N PRO A 276 -1.58 -8.32 7.32
CA PRO A 276 -1.78 -7.01 7.94
C PRO A 276 -0.66 -6.04 7.59
N GLY A 277 -0.90 -4.75 7.79
CA GLY A 277 0.14 -3.72 7.72
C GLY A 277 0.79 -3.56 6.36
N HIS A 278 0.11 -3.94 5.29
CA HIS A 278 0.57 -3.67 3.93
C HIS A 278 0.50 -2.17 3.63
N SER A 279 -0.66 -1.57 3.88
CA SER A 279 -0.92 -0.17 3.61
C SER A 279 -0.24 0.75 4.63
N ASN A 280 -0.70 0.77 5.88
CA ASN A 280 -0.25 1.67 6.93
C ASN A 280 0.96 1.17 7.74
N GLY A 281 1.51 0.02 7.39
CA GLY A 281 2.70 -0.60 8.00
C GLY A 281 3.86 -0.82 7.03
N ARG A 282 3.73 -0.39 5.77
CA ARG A 282 4.74 -0.57 4.72
C ARG A 282 5.20 -2.02 4.61
N TYR A 283 4.27 -2.92 4.24
CA TYR A 283 4.48 -4.37 4.06
C TYR A 283 4.84 -5.14 5.35
N MET A 284 4.38 -4.63 6.50
CA MET A 284 4.77 -5.17 7.79
C MET A 284 4.45 -6.66 7.96
N GLY A 285 3.24 -7.11 7.55
CA GLY A 285 2.82 -8.50 7.71
C GLY A 285 3.65 -9.48 6.92
N SER A 286 3.89 -9.19 5.64
CA SER A 286 4.70 -10.08 4.78
C SER A 286 6.17 -10.11 5.18
N THR A 287 6.76 -8.98 5.59
CA THR A 287 8.14 -8.95 6.09
C THR A 287 8.28 -9.73 7.38
N TRP A 288 7.38 -9.51 8.35
CA TRP A 288 7.37 -10.27 9.60
C TRP A 288 7.21 -11.78 9.36
N TYR A 289 6.30 -12.16 8.47
CA TYR A 289 6.09 -13.58 8.15
C TYR A 289 7.32 -14.22 7.52
N CYS A 290 7.97 -13.54 6.59
CA CYS A 290 9.22 -14.02 5.99
C CYS A 290 10.33 -14.19 7.04
N ASP A 291 10.49 -13.23 7.94
CA ASP A 291 11.54 -13.29 8.96
C ASP A 291 11.27 -14.39 9.99
N TYR A 292 10.00 -14.55 10.39
CA TYR A 292 9.62 -15.48 11.46
C TYR A 292 9.52 -16.93 10.98
N HIS A 293 9.11 -17.15 9.74
CA HIS A 293 8.95 -18.48 9.13
C HIS A 293 10.02 -18.82 8.11
N TRP A 294 11.17 -18.13 8.13
CA TRP A 294 12.21 -18.26 7.10
C TRP A 294 12.65 -19.71 6.86
N ASP A 295 12.97 -20.46 7.92
CA ASP A 295 13.47 -21.83 7.81
C ASP A 295 12.46 -22.75 7.10
N GLU A 296 11.18 -22.61 7.43
CA GLU A 296 10.11 -23.41 6.80
C GLU A 296 9.85 -22.98 5.34
N LEU A 297 9.90 -21.65 5.08
CA LEU A 297 9.74 -21.14 3.73
C LEU A 297 10.87 -21.61 2.82
N GLU A 298 12.12 -21.55 3.28
CA GLU A 298 13.28 -22.01 2.51
C GLU A 298 13.22 -23.52 2.24
N GLU A 299 12.80 -24.33 3.23
CA GLU A 299 12.78 -25.79 3.09
C GLU A 299 11.59 -26.31 2.29
N HIS A 300 10.40 -25.68 2.40
CA HIS A 300 9.13 -26.27 1.97
C HIS A 300 8.26 -25.40 1.05
N CYS A 301 8.49 -24.09 0.95
CA CYS A 301 7.71 -23.23 0.07
C CYS A 301 8.24 -23.31 -1.38
N ILE A 302 7.53 -24.03 -2.23
CA ILE A 302 7.96 -24.25 -3.63
C ILE A 302 7.57 -23.11 -4.57
N ALA A 303 6.56 -22.33 -4.22
CA ALA A 303 6.10 -21.18 -4.99
C ALA A 303 5.31 -20.21 -4.10
N HIS A 304 5.38 -18.93 -4.41
CA HIS A 304 4.57 -17.90 -3.79
C HIS A 304 3.76 -17.16 -4.86
N LEU A 305 2.45 -17.05 -4.66
CA LEU A 305 1.51 -16.32 -5.50
C LEU A 305 0.89 -15.20 -4.67
N ASN A 306 1.17 -13.96 -5.00
CA ASN A 306 0.54 -12.81 -4.36
C ASN A 306 -0.63 -12.30 -5.20
N LEU A 307 -1.79 -12.20 -4.58
CA LEU A 307 -3.01 -11.66 -5.16
C LEU A 307 -3.17 -10.19 -4.77
N ASP A 308 -3.11 -9.31 -5.75
CA ASP A 308 -3.23 -7.87 -5.54
C ASP A 308 -3.86 -7.18 -6.74
N LEU A 309 -4.71 -6.18 -6.50
CA LEU A 309 -5.34 -5.33 -7.51
C LEU A 309 -6.09 -6.12 -8.61
N LEU A 310 -6.94 -7.07 -8.22
CA LEU A 310 -7.65 -7.95 -9.15
C LEU A 310 -9.02 -7.41 -9.57
N GLY A 311 -9.41 -7.67 -10.82
CA GLY A 311 -10.78 -7.48 -11.30
C GLY A 311 -11.15 -6.06 -11.70
N SER A 312 -10.19 -5.22 -12.04
CA SER A 312 -10.45 -3.86 -12.56
C SER A 312 -11.13 -3.92 -13.93
N LYS A 313 -12.23 -3.19 -14.08
CA LYS A 313 -12.94 -3.10 -15.35
C LYS A 313 -12.06 -2.43 -16.43
N GLY A 314 -11.85 -3.13 -17.54
CA GLY A 314 -11.04 -2.64 -18.65
C GLY A 314 -9.54 -2.73 -18.45
N ALA A 315 -9.07 -3.35 -17.35
CA ALA A 315 -7.67 -3.71 -17.21
C ALA A 315 -7.34 -4.87 -18.15
N ASP A 316 -6.24 -4.74 -18.87
CA ASP A 316 -5.62 -5.87 -19.55
C ASP A 316 -5.01 -6.81 -18.51
N HIS A 317 -4.86 -8.08 -18.89
CA HIS A 317 -4.26 -9.06 -18.02
C HIS A 317 -2.81 -8.68 -17.73
N THR A 318 -2.51 -8.29 -16.52
CA THR A 318 -1.14 -8.03 -16.09
C THR A 318 -0.76 -9.07 -15.06
N LEU A 319 -0.06 -10.09 -15.50
CA LEU A 319 0.65 -11.01 -14.62
C LEU A 319 2.10 -10.52 -14.54
N ALA A 320 2.49 -9.92 -13.42
CA ALA A 320 3.88 -9.63 -13.16
C ALA A 320 4.49 -10.84 -12.43
N ILE A 321 5.32 -11.60 -13.14
CA ILE A 321 6.01 -12.73 -12.55
C ILE A 321 7.44 -12.30 -12.25
N ARG A 322 7.84 -12.53 -11.01
CA ARG A 322 9.22 -12.36 -10.57
C ARG A 322 9.71 -13.67 -9.99
N THR A 323 10.80 -14.16 -10.51
CA THR A 323 11.48 -15.36 -10.01
C THR A 323 12.73 -14.93 -9.25
N ALA A 324 13.01 -15.59 -8.15
CA ALA A 324 14.23 -15.42 -7.36
C ALA A 324 14.99 -16.74 -7.34
N GLY A 325 16.32 -16.68 -7.30
CA GLY A 325 17.18 -17.86 -7.21
C GLY A 325 17.50 -18.54 -8.54
N LEU A 326 16.97 -18.06 -9.67
CA LEU A 326 17.30 -18.54 -11.00
C LEU A 326 18.15 -17.51 -11.75
N GLU A 327 19.19 -17.98 -12.45
CA GLU A 327 20.10 -17.14 -13.22
C GLU A 327 20.23 -17.61 -14.68
N GLY A 328 20.52 -16.66 -15.57
CA GLY A 328 20.87 -16.93 -16.97
C GLY A 328 19.77 -17.58 -17.81
N GLU A 329 20.08 -18.67 -18.51
CA GLU A 329 19.15 -19.35 -19.43
C GLU A 329 17.96 -20.01 -18.74
N GLU A 330 18.09 -20.43 -17.49
CA GLU A 330 16.99 -21.02 -16.71
C GLU A 330 15.94 -19.97 -16.39
N TRP A 331 16.34 -18.79 -15.97
CA TRP A 331 15.45 -17.67 -15.76
C TRP A 331 14.70 -17.28 -17.03
N LEU A 332 15.39 -17.20 -18.18
CA LEU A 332 14.75 -16.89 -19.46
C LEU A 332 13.72 -17.94 -19.88
N LYS A 333 14.03 -19.23 -19.75
CA LYS A 333 13.09 -20.32 -20.07
C LYS A 333 11.85 -20.30 -19.19
N GLU A 334 12.01 -19.99 -17.91
CA GLU A 334 10.88 -19.89 -17.00
C GLU A 334 10.01 -18.67 -17.32
N GLN A 335 10.60 -17.52 -17.61
CA GLN A 335 9.85 -16.33 -18.05
C GLN A 335 9.05 -16.61 -19.32
N GLU A 336 9.63 -17.29 -20.31
CA GLU A 336 8.94 -17.71 -21.54
C GLU A 336 7.79 -18.69 -21.25
N ALA A 337 8.01 -19.67 -20.38
CA ALA A 337 6.98 -20.64 -20.00
C ALA A 337 5.82 -19.98 -19.24
N LEU A 338 6.10 -19.06 -18.35
CA LEU A 338 5.10 -18.32 -17.58
C LEU A 338 4.29 -17.33 -18.45
N GLN A 339 4.93 -16.68 -19.42
CA GLN A 339 4.26 -15.83 -20.41
C GLN A 339 3.39 -16.63 -21.39
N ALA A 340 3.70 -17.91 -21.59
CA ALA A 340 2.93 -18.81 -22.44
C ALA A 340 1.73 -19.46 -21.74
N LEU A 341 1.55 -19.24 -20.44
CA LEU A 341 0.37 -19.70 -19.72
C LEU A 341 -0.89 -19.06 -20.32
N PRO A 342 -1.92 -19.86 -20.68
CA PRO A 342 -3.15 -19.31 -21.20
C PRO A 342 -3.78 -18.43 -20.13
N VAL A 343 -3.90 -17.16 -20.42
CA VAL A 343 -4.73 -16.25 -19.64
C VAL A 343 -6.17 -16.67 -19.91
N ALA A 344 -6.83 -17.25 -18.92
CA ALA A 344 -8.23 -17.60 -19.02
C ALA A 344 -9.05 -16.33 -19.29
N ALA A 345 -9.73 -16.31 -20.42
CA ALA A 345 -10.58 -15.20 -20.84
C ALA A 345 -11.85 -15.08 -19.98
#